data_4a77d873fbfa2642f3bf5dd5d1ea1143
#
_entry.id   4a77d873fbfa2642f3bf5dd5d1ea1143
#
_cell.length_a   1.000
_cell.length_b   1.000
_cell.length_c   1.000
_cell.angle_alpha   90.00
_cell.angle_beta   90.00
_cell.angle_gamma   90.00
#
_symmetry.space_group_name_H-M   'P 1'
#
loop_
_entity.id
_entity.type
_entity.pdbx_description
1 polymer ?
#
loop_
_entity_poly.entity_id
_entity_poly.type
_entity_poly.pdbx_seq_one_letter_code
_entity_poly.pdbx_strand_id
1 'polypeptide(L)'
;MLTSHIIRVAVEAALAEDAPYGDITCETTIPADETGSAHLTARENGVMSGIDVFAAAFAAQNPAVTVTAAIKDGERFQRGQILATVKGPVRDLLTAERIALNFTQRMSGIATMTAAFVDAVNAIYGDDYDGPVTRPRRYERTRIVDTRKTTPGLRPFEKYAVVCGGGHNHRYGLSDAVMMKDNHLAA
;
A
#
# COMPACT_ATOMS: atom_id res chain seq x y z
N MET A 1 4.66 7.22 -9.56
CA MET A 1 4.37 5.78 -9.78
C MET A 1 5.25 4.98 -8.80
N LEU A 2 4.71 3.99 -8.12
CA LEU A 2 5.47 3.10 -7.23
C LEU A 2 6.22 2.09 -8.11
N THR A 3 7.56 2.18 -8.15
CA THR A 3 8.41 1.33 -8.99
C THR A 3 9.07 0.24 -8.15
N SER A 4 9.46 -0.87 -8.78
CA SER A 4 10.18 -1.97 -8.09
C SER A 4 11.45 -1.48 -7.40
N HIS A 5 12.14 -0.48 -7.94
CA HIS A 5 13.31 0.12 -7.30
C HIS A 5 12.96 0.83 -5.99
N ILE A 6 11.89 1.66 -5.99
CA ILE A 6 11.41 2.36 -4.78
C ILE A 6 11.00 1.36 -3.70
N ILE A 7 10.28 0.31 -4.10
CA ILE A 7 9.85 -0.76 -3.20
C ILE A 7 11.07 -1.43 -2.57
N ARG A 8 12.03 -1.87 -3.39
CA ARG A 8 13.22 -2.56 -2.92
C ARG A 8 14.01 -1.73 -1.90
N VAL A 9 14.31 -0.48 -2.22
CA VAL A 9 15.08 0.42 -1.33
C VAL A 9 14.39 0.59 0.02
N ALA A 10 13.07 0.79 0.04
CA ALA A 10 12.32 0.99 1.27
C ALA A 10 12.24 -0.30 2.11
N VAL A 11 12.03 -1.43 1.46
CA VAL A 11 11.95 -2.74 2.12
C VAL A 11 13.30 -3.14 2.71
N GLU A 12 14.39 -3.00 1.95
CA GLU A 12 15.75 -3.29 2.42
C GLU A 12 16.11 -2.42 3.64
N ALA A 13 15.76 -1.13 3.61
CA ALA A 13 15.99 -0.23 4.75
C ALA A 13 15.19 -0.64 5.98
N ALA A 14 13.92 -1.07 5.80
CA ALA A 14 13.07 -1.49 6.90
C ALA A 14 13.52 -2.84 7.50
N LEU A 15 13.98 -3.78 6.68
CA LEU A 15 14.57 -5.04 7.16
C LEU A 15 15.88 -4.79 7.94
N ALA A 16 16.73 -3.86 7.46
CA ALA A 16 17.94 -3.49 8.17
C ALA A 16 17.67 -2.75 9.50
N GLU A 17 16.53 -2.05 9.63
CA GLU A 17 16.08 -1.45 10.89
C GLU A 17 15.61 -2.51 11.89
N ASP A 18 14.83 -3.51 11.42
CA ASP A 18 14.19 -4.51 12.28
C ASP A 18 15.14 -5.63 12.70
N ALA A 19 16.05 -6.07 11.82
CA ALA A 19 16.97 -7.17 12.06
C ALA A 19 18.43 -6.80 11.63
N PRO A 20 19.04 -5.75 12.21
CA PRO A 20 20.38 -5.29 11.80
C PRO A 20 21.48 -6.31 12.05
N TYR A 21 21.25 -7.24 12.97
CA TYR A 21 22.20 -8.29 13.36
C TYR A 21 21.60 -9.70 13.28
N GLY A 22 20.53 -9.88 12.47
CA GLY A 22 19.79 -11.13 12.33
C GLY A 22 18.64 -11.28 13.34
N ASP A 23 17.87 -12.37 13.18
CA ASP A 23 16.74 -12.70 14.06
C ASP A 23 17.18 -13.76 15.09
N ILE A 24 17.62 -13.31 16.25
CA ILE A 24 18.14 -14.16 17.32
C ILE A 24 17.11 -15.20 17.78
N THR A 25 15.83 -14.89 17.74
CA THR A 25 14.76 -15.83 18.10
C THR A 25 14.69 -16.97 17.09
N CYS A 26 14.62 -16.65 15.82
CA CYS A 26 14.59 -17.64 14.75
C CYS A 26 15.88 -18.49 14.73
N GLU A 27 17.03 -17.85 14.91
CA GLU A 27 18.32 -18.54 14.90
C GLU A 27 18.47 -19.56 16.04
N THR A 28 17.89 -19.25 17.20
CA THR A 28 18.02 -20.08 18.41
C THR A 28 16.92 -21.12 18.57
N THR A 29 15.74 -20.91 18.00
CA THR A 29 14.55 -21.73 18.28
C THR A 29 14.05 -22.53 17.09
N ILE A 30 14.38 -22.13 15.86
CA ILE A 30 13.88 -22.80 14.63
C ILE A 30 15.03 -23.56 13.95
N PRO A 31 14.83 -24.83 13.55
CA PRO A 31 15.81 -25.55 12.73
C PRO A 31 16.12 -24.83 11.42
N ALA A 32 17.38 -24.86 10.97
CA ALA A 32 17.79 -24.09 9.78
C ALA A 32 17.21 -24.62 8.48
N ASP A 33 16.84 -25.89 8.43
CA ASP A 33 16.26 -26.59 7.29
C ASP A 33 14.73 -26.68 7.34
N GLU A 34 14.11 -26.11 8.39
CA GLU A 34 12.65 -26.10 8.53
C GLU A 34 12.00 -25.24 7.45
N THR A 35 11.02 -25.81 6.76
CA THR A 35 10.23 -25.12 5.74
C THR A 35 8.75 -25.11 6.11
N GLY A 36 8.04 -24.07 5.71
CA GLY A 36 6.64 -23.91 6.07
C GLY A 36 5.84 -23.04 5.12
N SER A 37 4.60 -22.80 5.51
CA SER A 37 3.72 -21.87 4.82
C SER A 37 2.91 -21.05 5.80
N ALA A 38 2.59 -19.80 5.40
CA ALA A 38 1.74 -18.88 6.14
C ALA A 38 0.74 -18.21 5.21
N HIS A 39 -0.35 -17.67 5.78
CA HIS A 39 -1.38 -16.96 5.05
C HIS A 39 -1.51 -15.52 5.53
N LEU A 40 -1.56 -14.58 4.60
CA LEU A 40 -2.06 -13.24 4.84
C LEU A 40 -3.58 -13.30 4.88
N THR A 41 -4.17 -13.17 6.07
CA THR A 41 -5.62 -13.26 6.26
C THR A 41 -6.16 -11.90 6.71
N ALA A 42 -7.22 -11.43 6.04
CA ALA A 42 -7.91 -10.18 6.38
C ALA A 42 -8.60 -10.28 7.75
N ARG A 43 -8.35 -9.31 8.63
CA ARG A 43 -9.01 -9.23 9.93
C ARG A 43 -10.28 -8.38 9.92
N GLU A 44 -10.42 -7.52 8.90
CA GLU A 44 -11.55 -6.63 8.66
C GLU A 44 -11.84 -6.57 7.17
N ASN A 45 -12.94 -5.94 6.77
CA ASN A 45 -13.19 -5.61 5.36
C ASN A 45 -12.31 -4.45 4.93
N GLY A 46 -11.90 -4.41 3.66
CA GLY A 46 -11.05 -3.33 3.19
C GLY A 46 -10.76 -3.36 1.69
N VAL A 47 -9.82 -2.53 1.29
CA VAL A 47 -9.27 -2.44 -0.06
C VAL A 47 -7.79 -2.77 -0.01
N MET A 48 -7.36 -3.69 -0.86
CA MET A 48 -5.97 -4.13 -0.93
C MET A 48 -5.08 -3.03 -1.52
N SER A 49 -3.94 -2.82 -0.88
CA SER A 49 -2.87 -2.00 -1.43
C SER A 49 -1.51 -2.46 -0.89
N GLY A 50 -0.57 -2.67 -1.80
CA GLY A 50 0.81 -3.04 -1.45
C GLY A 50 1.09 -4.53 -1.51
N ILE A 51 0.38 -5.31 -2.32
CA ILE A 51 0.65 -6.75 -2.48
C ILE A 51 2.06 -7.01 -3.03
N ASP A 52 2.54 -6.15 -3.95
CA ASP A 52 3.89 -6.25 -4.47
C ASP A 52 4.94 -5.86 -3.42
N VAL A 53 4.62 -4.94 -2.51
CA VAL A 53 5.49 -4.57 -1.39
C VAL A 53 5.58 -5.71 -0.38
N PHE A 54 4.45 -6.36 -0.10
CA PHE A 54 4.38 -7.57 0.72
C PHE A 54 5.29 -8.67 0.16
N ALA A 55 5.17 -8.96 -1.12
CA ALA A 55 6.00 -9.97 -1.78
C ALA A 55 7.50 -9.58 -1.79
N ALA A 56 7.79 -8.30 -2.00
CA ALA A 56 9.15 -7.79 -2.02
C ALA A 56 9.87 -7.92 -0.68
N ALA A 57 9.15 -7.82 0.45
CA ALA A 57 9.73 -7.99 1.79
C ALA A 57 10.29 -9.41 1.96
N PHE A 58 9.54 -10.42 1.55
CA PHE A 58 9.99 -11.80 1.60
C PHE A 58 11.11 -12.08 0.60
N ALA A 59 10.99 -11.57 -0.63
CA ALA A 59 12.02 -11.75 -1.65
C ALA A 59 13.35 -11.06 -1.30
N ALA A 60 13.32 -9.93 -0.60
CA ALA A 60 14.50 -9.23 -0.12
C ALA A 60 15.18 -9.98 1.02
N GLN A 61 14.41 -10.66 1.90
CA GLN A 61 14.95 -11.50 2.95
C GLN A 61 15.59 -12.77 2.37
N ASN A 62 14.85 -13.50 1.53
CA ASN A 62 15.35 -14.69 0.86
C ASN A 62 14.59 -14.93 -0.46
N PRO A 63 15.28 -14.92 -1.62
CA PRO A 63 14.65 -15.17 -2.91
C PRO A 63 14.06 -16.58 -3.09
N ALA A 64 14.36 -17.53 -2.20
CA ALA A 64 13.74 -18.86 -2.18
C ALA A 64 12.30 -18.83 -1.63
N VAL A 65 11.90 -17.74 -0.95
CA VAL A 65 10.52 -17.57 -0.47
C VAL A 65 9.62 -17.23 -1.65
N THR A 66 8.51 -17.95 -1.76
CA THR A 66 7.49 -17.70 -2.79
C THR A 66 6.24 -17.10 -2.19
N VAL A 67 5.71 -16.06 -2.84
CA VAL A 67 4.44 -15.42 -2.46
C VAL A 67 3.44 -15.62 -3.60
N THR A 68 2.30 -16.21 -3.27
CA THR A 68 1.17 -16.36 -4.21
C THR A 68 0.04 -15.46 -3.75
N ALA A 69 -0.19 -14.37 -4.48
CA ALA A 69 -1.28 -13.44 -4.22
C ALA A 69 -2.61 -14.01 -4.72
N ALA A 70 -3.65 -13.92 -3.90
CA ALA A 70 -5.03 -14.27 -4.23
C ALA A 70 -5.90 -13.03 -4.51
N ILE A 71 -5.32 -11.83 -4.41
CA ILE A 71 -5.99 -10.54 -4.61
C ILE A 71 -5.02 -9.57 -5.28
N LYS A 72 -5.56 -8.56 -5.97
CA LYS A 72 -4.79 -7.46 -6.57
C LYS A 72 -5.01 -6.16 -5.82
N ASP A 73 -4.06 -5.25 -5.95
CA ASP A 73 -4.20 -3.89 -5.43
C ASP A 73 -5.42 -3.19 -6.06
N GLY A 74 -6.19 -2.49 -5.22
CA GLY A 74 -7.46 -1.85 -5.56
C GLY A 74 -8.69 -2.75 -5.42
N GLU A 75 -8.54 -4.06 -5.27
CA GLU A 75 -9.67 -4.95 -5.05
C GLU A 75 -10.13 -4.92 -3.59
N ARG A 76 -11.45 -5.07 -3.39
CA ARG A 76 -12.07 -5.15 -2.06
C ARG A 76 -11.95 -6.58 -1.52
N PHE A 77 -11.68 -6.68 -0.23
CA PHE A 77 -11.65 -7.95 0.49
C PHE A 77 -12.59 -7.94 1.69
N GLN A 78 -12.93 -9.13 2.16
CA GLN A 78 -13.77 -9.34 3.34
C GLN A 78 -12.96 -9.97 4.47
N ARG A 79 -13.45 -9.75 5.69
CA ARG A 79 -12.89 -10.38 6.90
C ARG A 79 -12.85 -11.91 6.74
N GLY A 80 -11.73 -12.51 7.08
CA GLY A 80 -11.49 -13.95 6.98
C GLY A 80 -10.97 -14.41 5.62
N GLN A 81 -10.93 -13.54 4.61
CA GLN A 81 -10.40 -13.88 3.29
C GLN A 81 -8.89 -14.06 3.34
N ILE A 82 -8.38 -15.09 2.68
CA ILE A 82 -6.94 -15.28 2.44
C ILE A 82 -6.55 -14.39 1.25
N LEU A 83 -5.63 -13.46 1.47
CA LEU A 83 -5.17 -12.48 0.48
C LEU A 83 -3.88 -12.93 -0.22
N ALA A 84 -3.03 -13.68 0.49
CA ALA A 84 -1.82 -14.28 -0.08
C ALA A 84 -1.41 -15.51 0.71
N THR A 85 -0.63 -16.38 0.07
CA THR A 85 0.06 -17.52 0.68
C THR A 85 1.56 -17.34 0.49
N VAL A 86 2.33 -17.53 1.55
CA VAL A 86 3.80 -17.45 1.56
C VAL A 86 4.34 -18.84 1.88
N LYS A 87 5.40 -19.29 1.16
CA LYS A 87 6.05 -20.58 1.39
C LYS A 87 7.55 -20.43 1.28
N GLY A 88 8.30 -21.09 2.17
CA GLY A 88 9.75 -21.08 2.17
C GLY A 88 10.36 -21.50 3.50
N PRO A 89 11.66 -21.21 3.74
CA PRO A 89 12.31 -21.45 5.00
C PRO A 89 11.63 -20.66 6.13
N VAL A 90 11.28 -21.34 7.23
CA VAL A 90 10.49 -20.75 8.32
C VAL A 90 11.18 -19.55 8.96
N ARG A 91 12.50 -19.59 9.12
CA ARG A 91 13.27 -18.44 9.66
C ARG A 91 13.06 -17.20 8.83
N ASP A 92 13.14 -17.31 7.49
CA ASP A 92 12.98 -16.17 6.58
C ASP A 92 11.52 -15.67 6.54
N LEU A 93 10.55 -16.59 6.64
CA LEU A 93 9.13 -16.20 6.74
C LEU A 93 8.89 -15.33 7.97
N LEU A 94 9.39 -15.73 9.13
CA LEU A 94 9.20 -15.03 10.40
C LEU A 94 9.95 -13.70 10.44
N THR A 95 11.19 -13.66 9.95
CA THR A 95 12.01 -12.44 9.92
C THR A 95 11.39 -11.34 9.03
N ALA A 96 10.83 -11.72 7.86
CA ALA A 96 10.24 -10.74 6.93
C ALA A 96 8.80 -10.35 7.28
N GLU A 97 8.08 -11.16 8.06
CA GLU A 97 6.64 -10.99 8.32
C GLU A 97 6.28 -9.59 8.79
N ARG A 98 6.98 -9.07 9.79
CA ARG A 98 6.64 -7.77 10.40
C ARG A 98 6.72 -6.64 9.40
N ILE A 99 7.78 -6.60 8.61
CA ILE A 99 7.98 -5.57 7.60
C ILE A 99 6.94 -5.68 6.49
N ALA A 100 6.68 -6.89 5.99
CA ALA A 100 5.64 -7.15 5.00
C ALA A 100 4.26 -6.67 5.48
N LEU A 101 3.90 -6.98 6.73
CA LEU A 101 2.63 -6.57 7.34
C LEU A 101 2.56 -5.06 7.57
N ASN A 102 3.64 -4.43 8.06
CA ASN A 102 3.64 -3.00 8.36
C ASN A 102 3.35 -2.16 7.11
N PHE A 103 3.99 -2.45 5.98
CA PHE A 103 3.69 -1.76 4.72
C PHE A 103 2.28 -2.03 4.23
N THR A 104 1.89 -3.31 4.17
CA THR A 104 0.61 -3.72 3.59
C THR A 104 -0.59 -3.21 4.40
N GLN A 105 -0.52 -3.29 5.74
CA GLN A 105 -1.57 -2.77 6.62
C GLN A 105 -1.71 -1.25 6.51
N ARG A 106 -0.58 -0.52 6.50
CA ARG A 106 -0.61 0.93 6.32
C ARG A 106 -1.23 1.32 4.98
N MET A 107 -0.76 0.71 3.90
CA MET A 107 -1.23 1.00 2.54
C MET A 107 -2.70 0.63 2.38
N SER A 108 -3.11 -0.56 2.81
CA SER A 108 -4.51 -1.01 2.74
C SER A 108 -5.43 -0.17 3.63
N GLY A 109 -4.96 0.30 4.78
CA GLY A 109 -5.70 1.24 5.64
C GLY A 109 -5.99 2.56 4.93
N ILE A 110 -4.98 3.15 4.24
CA ILE A 110 -5.15 4.37 3.44
C ILE A 110 -6.11 4.13 2.26
N ALA A 111 -5.95 3.01 1.54
CA ALA A 111 -6.81 2.65 0.43
C ALA A 111 -8.27 2.46 0.87
N THR A 112 -8.49 1.77 2.00
CA THR A 112 -9.81 1.53 2.57
C THR A 112 -10.50 2.84 2.98
N MET A 113 -9.79 3.73 3.68
CA MET A 113 -10.30 5.04 4.05
C MET A 113 -10.61 5.89 2.82
N THR A 114 -9.73 5.91 1.83
CA THR A 114 -9.95 6.62 0.57
C THR A 114 -11.20 6.10 -0.14
N ALA A 115 -11.36 4.76 -0.23
CA ALA A 115 -12.53 4.16 -0.84
C ALA A 115 -13.83 4.56 -0.14
N ALA A 116 -13.84 4.66 1.19
CA ALA A 116 -15.02 5.14 1.93
C ALA A 116 -15.40 6.58 1.55
N PHE A 117 -14.42 7.47 1.37
CA PHE A 117 -14.69 8.84 0.89
C PHE A 117 -15.16 8.86 -0.56
N VAL A 118 -14.55 8.05 -1.43
CA VAL A 118 -14.95 7.93 -2.84
C VAL A 118 -16.38 7.41 -2.95
N ASP A 119 -16.73 6.36 -2.18
CA ASP A 119 -18.08 5.80 -2.14
C ASP A 119 -19.11 6.85 -1.65
N ALA A 120 -18.80 7.60 -0.60
CA ALA A 120 -19.67 8.65 -0.07
C ALA A 120 -19.92 9.76 -1.10
N VAL A 121 -18.89 10.16 -1.85
CA VAL A 121 -19.03 11.15 -2.94
C VAL A 121 -19.87 10.58 -4.08
N ASN A 122 -19.61 9.34 -4.50
CA ASN A 122 -20.36 8.70 -5.58
C ASN A 122 -21.84 8.50 -5.23
N ALA A 123 -22.15 8.16 -3.97
CA ALA A 123 -23.54 8.01 -3.51
C ALA A 123 -24.38 9.29 -3.65
N ILE A 124 -23.76 10.48 -3.64
CA ILE A 124 -24.46 11.76 -3.85
C ILE A 124 -24.89 11.94 -5.32
N TYR A 125 -24.11 11.38 -6.25
CA TYR A 125 -24.37 11.54 -7.69
C TYR A 125 -25.31 10.46 -8.25
N GLY A 126 -25.58 9.36 -7.52
CA GLY A 126 -26.35 8.20 -7.99
C GLY A 126 -25.65 7.45 -9.13
N ASP A 127 -26.03 6.19 -9.36
CA ASP A 127 -25.53 5.39 -10.49
C ASP A 127 -26.08 5.89 -11.84
N ASP A 128 -27.23 6.59 -11.81
CA ASP A 128 -28.02 7.05 -12.95
C ASP A 128 -27.99 8.58 -13.15
N TYR A 129 -26.92 9.27 -12.73
CA TYR A 129 -26.85 10.70 -13.05
C TYR A 129 -26.61 10.90 -14.55
N ASP A 130 -27.69 10.76 -15.29
CA ASP A 130 -27.85 11.13 -16.68
C ASP A 130 -28.31 12.60 -16.77
N GLY A 131 -27.74 13.45 -15.91
CA GLY A 131 -28.03 14.87 -15.88
C GLY A 131 -27.74 15.50 -17.22
N PRO A 132 -28.51 16.55 -17.61
CA PRO A 132 -28.41 17.13 -18.92
C PRO A 132 -26.97 17.52 -19.25
N VAL A 133 -26.50 17.14 -20.43
CA VAL A 133 -25.18 17.41 -21.03
C VAL A 133 -24.91 18.93 -21.20
N THR A 134 -25.74 19.78 -20.61
CA THR A 134 -25.67 21.25 -20.67
C THR A 134 -24.65 21.88 -19.72
N ARG A 135 -24.03 21.10 -18.82
CA ARG A 135 -22.86 21.58 -18.07
C ARG A 135 -21.59 21.30 -18.84
N PRO A 136 -20.75 22.30 -19.12
CA PRO A 136 -19.50 22.08 -19.79
C PRO A 136 -18.69 21.04 -19.00
N ARG A 137 -17.96 20.14 -19.69
CA ARG A 137 -17.10 19.05 -19.14
C ARG A 137 -16.15 19.46 -18.00
N ARG A 138 -16.13 20.74 -17.62
CA ARG A 138 -15.40 21.33 -16.48
C ARG A 138 -15.92 20.91 -15.11
N TYR A 139 -17.10 20.31 -15.02
CA TYR A 139 -17.73 19.86 -13.76
C TYR A 139 -17.89 18.33 -13.75
N GLU A 140 -16.87 17.63 -14.24
CA GLU A 140 -16.72 16.22 -13.96
C GLU A 140 -16.74 15.99 -12.44
N ARG A 141 -17.26 14.83 -12.03
CA ARG A 141 -17.51 14.43 -10.63
C ARG A 141 -16.43 14.92 -9.66
N THR A 142 -16.85 15.35 -8.47
CA THR A 142 -15.91 15.66 -7.37
C THR A 142 -14.95 14.50 -7.15
N ARG A 143 -13.65 14.80 -7.09
CA ARG A 143 -12.61 13.79 -6.91
C ARG A 143 -11.99 13.90 -5.52
N ILE A 144 -11.78 12.78 -4.90
CA ILE A 144 -10.94 12.66 -3.70
C ILE A 144 -9.49 12.68 -4.16
N VAL A 145 -8.70 13.63 -3.65
CA VAL A 145 -7.28 13.77 -4.01
C VAL A 145 -6.40 13.72 -2.77
N ASP A 146 -5.20 13.19 -2.94
CA ASP A 146 -4.17 13.19 -1.89
C ASP A 146 -3.53 14.56 -1.66
N THR A 147 -2.56 14.61 -0.79
CA THR A 147 -1.78 15.81 -0.47
C THR A 147 -0.29 15.51 -0.38
N ARG A 148 0.53 16.57 -0.19
CA ARG A 148 1.95 16.43 0.18
C ARG A 148 2.19 16.30 1.68
N LYS A 149 1.14 16.29 2.51
CA LYS A 149 1.21 16.04 3.95
C LYS A 149 1.31 14.53 4.20
N THR A 150 2.43 13.95 3.84
CA THR A 150 2.72 12.53 3.92
C THR A 150 3.77 12.25 4.99
N THR A 151 3.83 11.01 5.48
CA THR A 151 4.91 10.54 6.34
C THR A 151 6.23 10.64 5.58
N PRO A 152 7.27 11.29 6.16
CA PRO A 152 8.58 11.35 5.54
C PRO A 152 9.08 9.96 5.11
N GLY A 153 9.60 9.87 3.87
CA GLY A 153 10.05 8.62 3.27
C GLY A 153 8.95 7.73 2.67
N LEU A 154 7.68 7.86 3.11
CA LEU A 154 6.61 6.95 2.69
C LEU A 154 5.67 7.53 1.61
N ARG A 155 5.94 8.71 1.09
CA ARG A 155 5.08 9.37 0.09
C ARG A 155 4.74 8.52 -1.13
N PRO A 156 5.67 7.77 -1.75
CA PRO A 156 5.34 6.92 -2.89
C PRO A 156 4.27 5.88 -2.58
N PHE A 157 4.37 5.27 -1.40
CA PHE A 157 3.45 4.22 -0.92
C PHE A 157 2.08 4.80 -0.56
N GLU A 158 2.05 5.91 0.17
CA GLU A 158 0.80 6.55 0.59
C GLU A 158 0.00 7.10 -0.59
N LYS A 159 0.68 7.75 -1.55
CA LYS A 159 0.03 8.25 -2.77
C LYS A 159 -0.47 7.12 -3.67
N TYR A 160 0.28 6.02 -3.76
CA TYR A 160 -0.16 4.83 -4.46
C TYR A 160 -1.41 4.22 -3.81
N ALA A 161 -1.42 4.12 -2.48
CA ALA A 161 -2.55 3.60 -1.73
C ALA A 161 -3.84 4.42 -1.92
N VAL A 162 -3.74 5.75 -2.05
CA VAL A 162 -4.89 6.60 -2.40
C VAL A 162 -5.47 6.22 -3.76
N VAL A 163 -4.63 5.92 -4.76
CA VAL A 163 -5.09 5.46 -6.08
C VAL A 163 -5.77 4.10 -5.99
N CYS A 164 -5.23 3.17 -5.20
CA CYS A 164 -5.87 1.87 -4.95
C CYS A 164 -7.28 2.01 -4.34
N GLY A 165 -7.49 3.03 -3.50
CA GLY A 165 -8.80 3.36 -2.94
C GLY A 165 -9.75 4.11 -3.89
N GLY A 166 -9.37 4.30 -5.17
CA GLY A 166 -10.17 5.02 -6.15
C GLY A 166 -10.01 6.54 -6.13
N GLY A 167 -9.09 7.06 -5.31
CA GLY A 167 -8.73 8.47 -5.29
C GLY A 167 -7.74 8.84 -6.40
N HIS A 168 -7.31 10.10 -6.41
CA HIS A 168 -6.40 10.66 -7.40
C HIS A 168 -5.20 11.32 -6.75
N ASN A 169 -4.09 11.36 -7.46
CA ASN A 169 -2.89 12.06 -6.98
C ASN A 169 -2.95 13.55 -7.33
N HIS A 170 -2.72 14.39 -6.34
CA HIS A 170 -2.27 15.77 -6.52
C HIS A 170 -0.76 15.78 -6.83
N ARG A 171 -0.15 16.94 -7.06
CA ARG A 171 1.29 17.03 -7.34
C ARG A 171 2.09 16.20 -6.35
N TYR A 172 3.10 15.49 -6.85
CA TYR A 172 3.94 14.62 -6.05
C TYR A 172 4.92 15.41 -5.17
N GLY A 173 5.56 16.42 -5.76
CA GLY A 173 6.59 17.20 -5.12
C GLY A 173 6.52 18.69 -5.42
N LEU A 174 7.62 19.40 -5.20
CA LEU A 174 7.74 20.81 -5.56
C LEU A 174 8.13 21.01 -7.03
N SER A 175 8.58 19.94 -7.69
CA SER A 175 9.07 19.97 -9.08
C SER A 175 8.00 19.71 -10.13
N ASP A 176 6.78 19.26 -9.74
CA ASP A 176 5.74 18.82 -10.68
C ASP A 176 4.85 19.97 -11.17
N ALA A 177 4.55 20.92 -10.26
CA ALA A 177 3.64 22.00 -10.57
C ALA A 177 3.90 23.22 -9.68
N VAL A 178 3.75 24.38 -10.26
CA VAL A 178 3.78 25.67 -9.55
C VAL A 178 2.54 25.79 -8.66
N MET A 179 2.75 26.16 -7.41
CA MET A 179 1.70 26.50 -6.46
C MET A 179 2.15 27.67 -5.60
N MET A 180 1.67 28.84 -5.92
CA MET A 180 1.87 30.06 -5.13
C MET A 180 0.99 30.03 -3.88
N LYS A 181 1.53 30.49 -2.77
CA LYS A 181 0.85 30.62 -1.47
C LYS A 181 1.21 31.98 -0.88
N ASP A 182 0.53 32.36 0.21
CA ASP A 182 0.70 33.66 0.88
C ASP A 182 2.18 34.03 1.12
N ASN A 183 2.99 33.08 1.59
CA ASN A 183 4.43 33.29 1.81
C ASN A 183 5.20 33.57 0.51
N HIS A 184 4.73 33.11 -0.65
CA HIS A 184 5.36 33.42 -1.93
C HIS A 184 4.95 34.78 -2.45
N LEU A 185 3.78 35.26 -2.03
CA LEU A 185 3.26 36.59 -2.40
C LEU A 185 3.82 37.69 -1.48
N ALA A 186 4.27 37.31 -0.26
CA ALA A 186 4.85 38.23 0.71
C ALA A 186 6.37 38.42 0.55
N ALA A 187 7.03 37.59 -0.28
CA ALA A 187 8.46 37.65 -0.56
C ALA A 187 8.75 38.50 -1.81
#